data_c0aff12493518e19b4a3ef7ef0fbc5e7
#
_entry.id   c0aff12493518e19b4a3ef7ef0fbc5e7
#
_cell.length_a   1.000
_cell.length_b   1.000
_cell.length_c   1.000
_cell.angle_alpha   90.00
_cell.angle_beta   90.00
_cell.angle_gamma   90.00
#
_symmetry.space_group_name_H-M   'P 1'
#
loop_
_entity.id
_entity.type
_entity.pdbx_description
1 polymer ?
#
loop_
_entity_poly.entity_id
_entity_poly.type
_entity_poly.pdbx_seq_one_letter_code
_entity_poly.pdbx_strand_id
1 'polypeptide(L)'
;EISCSLVGSEMCIRDSIISVPLVIEKIIRKKVFPKIQNNRMRMLLHMPVISKKVKEKICDQVSNAFGGNFYEVIIGGAAFNQEVESFLHSVGFKYTVGYGATECAPIICYEDYKNFVPGSCGKAALHMMVRIDSPDPENVPGEILAKGPNVMLGYYKNEEATKQTIDENGWYHTGDLGTMDGDGNVFIKGRSKNMLLGANGQNIYPEEIEDKLNSLALVAESVVVQKGDKLIALVHPDYDEAQTLNLGTNELADVMEQNRQELNTMIPAYSKVSEIRIHEDEFEKTPKKSIKRFLYTAE
;
A
#
# COMPACT_ATOMS: atom_id res chain seq x y z
N GLU A 1 -5.47 0.99 -22.11
CA GLU A 1 -6.90 1.34 -22.13
C GLU A 1 -7.53 0.78 -20.88
N ILE A 2 -7.90 1.65 -19.94
CA ILE A 2 -8.80 1.26 -18.86
C ILE A 2 -10.13 1.05 -19.54
N SER A 3 -10.45 -0.20 -19.86
CA SER A 3 -11.73 -0.59 -20.38
C SER A 3 -12.79 -0.30 -19.33
N CYS A 4 -13.33 0.89 -19.39
CA CYS A 4 -14.52 1.22 -18.66
C CYS A 4 -15.71 0.79 -19.51
N SER A 5 -16.12 -0.45 -19.37
CA SER A 5 -17.36 -0.96 -19.95
C SER A 5 -18.55 -0.41 -19.19
N LEU A 6 -18.76 0.89 -19.25
CA LEU A 6 -20.03 1.52 -18.95
C LEU A 6 -20.42 2.30 -20.20
N VAL A 7 -21.25 1.65 -20.97
CA VAL A 7 -21.96 2.19 -22.13
C VAL A 7 -22.78 3.41 -21.67
N GLY A 8 -22.62 4.49 -22.39
CA GLY A 8 -23.44 5.67 -22.21
C GLY A 8 -22.60 6.91 -22.15
N SER A 9 -22.34 7.42 -23.33
CA SER A 9 -21.91 8.78 -23.60
C SER A 9 -22.59 9.81 -22.69
N GLU A 10 -21.86 10.82 -22.36
CA GLU A 10 -22.28 12.19 -22.00
C GLU A 10 -23.04 12.45 -20.71
N MET A 11 -23.59 11.48 -19.99
CA MET A 11 -24.33 11.72 -18.74
C MET A 11 -23.86 10.91 -17.53
N CYS A 12 -22.72 10.25 -17.57
CA CYS A 12 -22.16 9.63 -16.38
C CYS A 12 -21.26 10.62 -15.63
N ILE A 13 -21.86 11.39 -14.74
CA ILE A 13 -21.14 11.90 -13.58
C ILE A 13 -20.71 10.64 -12.83
N ARG A 14 -19.43 10.33 -12.89
CA ARG A 14 -18.86 9.26 -12.08
C ARG A 14 -18.64 9.85 -10.72
N ASP A 15 -19.49 9.49 -9.77
CA ASP A 15 -19.36 10.03 -8.43
C ASP A 15 -18.09 9.52 -7.76
N SER A 16 -17.74 8.23 -7.92
CA SER A 16 -16.51 7.65 -7.37
C SER A 16 -15.91 6.62 -8.33
N ILE A 17 -14.58 6.54 -8.31
CA ILE A 17 -13.81 5.53 -9.04
C ILE A 17 -13.21 4.59 -8.00
N ILE A 18 -13.46 3.28 -8.12
CA ILE A 18 -12.83 2.27 -7.27
C ILE A 18 -11.67 1.65 -8.05
N SER A 19 -10.49 1.62 -7.46
CA SER A 19 -9.30 1.08 -8.10
C SER A 19 -8.40 0.33 -7.12
N VAL A 20 -7.48 -0.47 -7.66
CA VAL A 20 -6.43 -1.11 -6.87
C VAL A 20 -5.14 -0.28 -6.93
N PRO A 21 -4.29 -0.32 -5.88
CA PRO A 21 -3.04 0.44 -5.81
C PRO A 21 -2.19 0.33 -7.06
N LEU A 22 -1.93 -0.88 -7.53
CA LEU A 22 -1.07 -1.15 -8.68
C LEU A 22 -1.45 -0.36 -9.95
N VAL A 23 -2.75 -0.15 -10.20
CA VAL A 23 -3.21 0.61 -11.37
C VAL A 23 -2.86 2.09 -11.20
N ILE A 24 -3.11 2.65 -10.04
CA ILE A 24 -2.81 4.06 -9.72
C ILE A 24 -1.30 4.30 -9.78
N GLU A 25 -0.53 3.44 -9.13
CA GLU A 25 0.94 3.51 -9.10
C GLU A 25 1.55 3.46 -10.51
N LYS A 26 1.12 2.52 -11.35
CA LYS A 26 1.57 2.44 -12.74
C LYS A 26 1.25 3.71 -13.53
N ILE A 27 0.07 4.29 -13.35
CA ILE A 27 -0.31 5.53 -14.03
C ILE A 27 0.60 6.67 -13.56
N ILE A 28 0.80 6.82 -12.26
CA ILE A 28 1.61 7.90 -11.69
C ILE A 28 3.07 7.73 -12.08
N ARG A 29 3.66 6.55 -11.88
CA ARG A 29 5.09 6.29 -12.19
C ARG A 29 5.38 6.40 -13.69
N LYS A 30 4.54 5.83 -14.57
CA LYS A 30 4.81 5.83 -16.03
C LYS A 30 4.39 7.11 -16.75
N LYS A 31 3.33 7.80 -16.30
CA LYS A 31 2.78 8.96 -17.03
C LYS A 31 3.04 10.31 -16.38
N VAL A 32 3.23 10.35 -15.05
CA VAL A 32 3.31 11.60 -14.30
C VAL A 32 4.73 11.89 -13.83
N PHE A 33 5.38 10.96 -13.15
CA PHE A 33 6.73 11.14 -12.62
C PHE A 33 7.76 11.55 -13.68
N PRO A 34 7.85 10.94 -14.88
CA PRO A 34 8.84 11.35 -15.89
C PRO A 34 8.69 12.81 -16.33
N LYS A 35 7.47 13.36 -16.25
CA LYS A 35 7.21 14.77 -16.60
C LYS A 35 7.59 15.75 -15.49
N ILE A 36 7.64 15.27 -14.24
CA ILE A 36 7.89 16.09 -13.05
C ILE A 36 9.34 16.00 -12.58
N GLN A 37 10.04 14.92 -12.86
CA GLN A 37 11.44 14.70 -12.47
C GLN A 37 12.44 15.60 -13.19
N ASN A 38 11.99 16.43 -14.14
CA ASN A 38 12.83 17.45 -14.76
C ASN A 38 13.28 18.47 -13.69
N ASN A 39 14.58 18.72 -13.57
CA ASN A 39 15.20 19.62 -12.57
C ASN A 39 14.51 21.00 -12.47
N ARG A 40 14.00 21.51 -13.60
CA ARG A 40 13.24 22.77 -13.63
C ARG A 40 11.90 22.66 -12.89
N MET A 41 11.21 21.53 -13.00
CA MET A 41 9.92 21.30 -12.34
C MET A 41 10.10 21.09 -10.84
N ARG A 42 11.12 20.36 -10.41
CA ARG A 42 11.49 20.23 -8.99
C ARG A 42 11.73 21.58 -8.34
N MET A 43 12.49 22.46 -9.02
CA MET A 43 12.77 23.81 -8.51
C MET A 43 11.49 24.65 -8.39
N LEU A 44 10.55 24.54 -9.35
CA LEU A 44 9.27 25.24 -9.34
C LEU A 44 8.34 24.75 -8.21
N LEU A 45 8.38 23.47 -7.88
CA LEU A 45 7.57 22.89 -6.80
C LEU A 45 8.00 23.38 -5.39
N HIS A 46 9.23 23.84 -5.23
CA HIS A 46 9.73 24.42 -3.97
C HIS A 46 9.46 25.92 -3.82
N MET A 47 8.94 26.60 -4.85
CA MET A 47 8.65 28.04 -4.78
C MET A 47 7.21 28.30 -4.31
N PRO A 48 6.97 28.96 -3.17
CA PRO A 48 5.66 28.99 -2.49
C PRO A 48 4.48 29.50 -3.35
N VAL A 49 4.69 30.50 -4.18
CA VAL A 49 3.63 31.12 -5.01
C VAL A 49 3.42 30.37 -6.33
N ILE A 50 4.49 29.88 -6.94
CA ILE A 50 4.46 29.16 -8.22
C ILE A 50 4.01 27.72 -7.99
N SER A 51 4.36 27.15 -6.84
CA SER A 51 4.03 25.76 -6.49
C SER A 51 2.53 25.50 -6.51
N LYS A 52 1.68 26.41 -6.05
CA LYS A 52 0.22 26.24 -6.02
C LYS A 52 -0.34 26.02 -7.43
N LYS A 53 -0.06 26.93 -8.38
CA LYS A 53 -0.53 26.83 -9.77
C LYS A 53 0.04 25.60 -10.50
N VAL A 54 1.27 25.22 -10.19
CA VAL A 54 1.91 24.03 -10.77
C VAL A 54 1.25 22.78 -10.23
N LYS A 55 0.98 22.69 -8.92
CA LYS A 55 0.28 21.59 -8.28
C LYS A 55 -1.14 21.43 -8.81
N GLU A 56 -1.91 22.51 -8.92
CA GLU A 56 -3.24 22.53 -9.53
C GLU A 56 -3.20 21.98 -10.96
N LYS A 57 -2.26 22.41 -11.79
CA LYS A 57 -2.10 21.91 -13.17
C LYS A 57 -1.72 20.43 -13.23
N ILE A 58 -0.89 19.96 -12.30
CA ILE A 58 -0.55 18.54 -12.20
C ILE A 58 -1.78 17.74 -11.73
N CYS A 59 -2.51 18.24 -10.73
CA CYS A 59 -3.75 17.64 -10.25
C CYS A 59 -4.76 17.50 -11.40
N ASP A 60 -4.94 18.54 -12.21
CA ASP A 60 -5.84 18.51 -13.39
C ASP A 60 -5.37 17.47 -14.42
N GLN A 61 -4.06 17.37 -14.67
CA GLN A 61 -3.53 16.36 -15.60
C GLN A 61 -3.75 14.93 -15.09
N VAL A 62 -3.53 14.70 -13.79
CA VAL A 62 -3.82 13.40 -13.16
C VAL A 62 -5.32 13.13 -13.21
N SER A 63 -6.15 14.07 -12.82
CA SER A 63 -7.61 13.96 -12.84
C SER A 63 -8.15 13.64 -14.25
N ASN A 64 -7.62 14.30 -15.26
CA ASN A 64 -8.00 14.06 -16.66
C ASN A 64 -7.61 12.66 -17.14
N ALA A 65 -6.55 12.06 -16.59
CA ALA A 65 -6.19 10.67 -16.90
C ALA A 65 -7.26 9.66 -16.41
N PHE A 66 -8.09 10.08 -15.45
CA PHE A 66 -9.24 9.34 -14.91
C PHE A 66 -10.60 9.84 -15.44
N GLY A 67 -10.59 10.72 -16.46
CA GLY A 67 -11.80 11.26 -17.08
C GLY A 67 -12.28 12.61 -16.53
N GLY A 68 -11.60 13.18 -15.54
CA GLY A 68 -11.78 14.55 -15.05
C GLY A 68 -13.02 14.81 -14.18
N ASN A 69 -14.12 14.10 -14.42
CA ASN A 69 -15.41 14.31 -13.76
C ASN A 69 -15.71 13.18 -12.76
N PHE A 70 -15.11 13.26 -11.57
CA PHE A 70 -15.38 12.33 -10.48
C PHE A 70 -15.33 13.08 -9.13
N TYR A 71 -15.99 12.52 -8.14
CA TYR A 71 -15.97 13.04 -6.78
C TYR A 71 -14.65 12.68 -6.10
N GLU A 72 -14.29 11.38 -6.15
CA GLU A 72 -13.06 10.85 -5.54
C GLU A 72 -12.62 9.54 -6.21
N VAL A 73 -11.38 9.15 -5.94
CA VAL A 73 -10.83 7.83 -6.27
C VAL A 73 -10.64 7.05 -4.98
N ILE A 74 -11.34 5.92 -4.83
CA ILE A 74 -11.22 5.01 -3.70
C ILE A 74 -10.22 3.93 -4.07
N ILE A 75 -9.13 3.83 -3.31
CA ILE A 75 -8.04 2.89 -3.54
C ILE A 75 -8.12 1.81 -2.46
N GLY A 76 -8.16 0.54 -2.85
CA GLY A 76 -8.26 -0.54 -1.88
C GLY A 76 -7.86 -1.91 -2.41
N GLY A 77 -7.83 -2.90 -1.52
CA GLY A 77 -7.53 -4.29 -1.85
C GLY A 77 -6.07 -4.71 -1.68
N ALA A 78 -5.14 -3.77 -1.52
CA ALA A 78 -3.73 -3.99 -1.18
C ALA A 78 -3.16 -2.74 -0.48
N ALA A 79 -1.95 -2.83 0.06
CA ALA A 79 -1.21 -1.67 0.56
C ALA A 79 -0.96 -0.67 -0.58
N PHE A 80 -1.04 0.62 -0.27
CA PHE A 80 -0.80 1.69 -1.23
C PHE A 80 0.57 2.31 -0.98
N ASN A 81 1.37 2.46 -2.02
CA ASN A 81 2.73 2.94 -1.93
C ASN A 81 2.80 4.37 -1.39
N GLN A 82 3.56 4.57 -0.31
CA GLN A 82 3.64 5.85 0.43
C GLN A 82 4.18 7.01 -0.39
N GLU A 83 5.11 6.76 -1.32
CA GLU A 83 5.65 7.81 -2.20
C GLU A 83 4.56 8.35 -3.13
N VAL A 84 3.81 7.42 -3.76
CA VAL A 84 2.71 7.76 -4.66
C VAL A 84 1.58 8.44 -3.89
N GLU A 85 1.25 7.95 -2.69
CA GLU A 85 0.26 8.55 -1.82
C GLU A 85 0.64 9.97 -1.42
N SER A 86 1.87 10.16 -0.93
CA SER A 86 2.41 11.47 -0.54
C SER A 86 2.40 12.46 -1.72
N PHE A 87 2.73 11.97 -2.91
CA PHE A 87 2.64 12.78 -4.13
C PHE A 87 1.21 13.21 -4.42
N LEU A 88 0.24 12.27 -4.45
CA LEU A 88 -1.18 12.57 -4.72
C LEU A 88 -1.74 13.57 -3.71
N HIS A 89 -1.42 13.37 -2.42
CA HIS A 89 -1.79 14.29 -1.37
C HIS A 89 -1.17 15.69 -1.59
N SER A 90 0.12 15.75 -1.94
CA SER A 90 0.86 17.01 -2.13
C SER A 90 0.29 17.88 -3.25
N VAL A 91 -0.31 17.28 -4.28
CA VAL A 91 -0.91 17.98 -5.42
C VAL A 91 -2.42 18.23 -5.24
N GLY A 92 -3.01 17.74 -4.14
CA GLY A 92 -4.43 17.91 -3.83
C GLY A 92 -5.36 17.03 -4.68
N PHE A 93 -4.89 15.86 -5.12
CA PHE A 93 -5.71 14.90 -5.84
C PHE A 93 -6.77 14.31 -4.89
N LYS A 94 -7.98 14.12 -5.40
CA LYS A 94 -9.12 13.63 -4.62
C LYS A 94 -9.09 12.11 -4.53
N TYR A 95 -8.49 11.58 -3.48
CA TYR A 95 -8.41 10.14 -3.24
C TYR A 95 -8.66 9.80 -1.78
N THR A 96 -9.00 8.57 -1.55
CA THR A 96 -9.05 7.93 -0.23
C THR A 96 -8.57 6.49 -0.33
N VAL A 97 -8.11 5.93 0.78
CA VAL A 97 -7.77 4.52 0.89
C VAL A 97 -8.81 3.83 1.75
N GLY A 98 -9.42 2.76 1.21
CA GLY A 98 -10.37 1.94 1.94
C GLY A 98 -9.77 0.60 2.33
N TYR A 99 -10.19 0.08 3.48
CA TYR A 99 -9.79 -1.23 3.99
C TYR A 99 -10.99 -2.15 4.12
N GLY A 100 -10.78 -3.41 3.77
CA GLY A 100 -11.82 -4.39 3.90
C GLY A 100 -11.39 -5.82 3.62
N ALA A 101 -12.31 -6.73 3.90
CA ALA A 101 -12.16 -8.16 3.71
C ALA A 101 -13.41 -8.75 3.04
N THR A 102 -13.27 -9.86 2.33
CA THR A 102 -14.40 -10.57 1.72
C THR A 102 -15.45 -10.95 2.76
N GLU A 103 -15.00 -11.29 3.95
CA GLU A 103 -15.79 -11.65 5.11
C GLU A 103 -16.62 -10.48 5.68
N CYS A 104 -16.37 -9.26 5.20
CA CYS A 104 -17.09 -8.04 5.63
C CYS A 104 -17.81 -7.33 4.46
N ALA A 105 -18.04 -7.96 3.34
CA ALA A 105 -18.90 -7.60 2.20
C ALA A 105 -18.64 -6.20 1.54
N PRO A 106 -17.47 -5.74 1.23
CA PRO A 106 -16.15 -6.02 1.79
C PRO A 106 -15.63 -4.97 2.78
N ILE A 107 -16.29 -3.79 2.95
CA ILE A 107 -15.74 -2.59 3.57
C ILE A 107 -15.75 -2.64 5.09
N ILE A 108 -14.58 -2.43 5.70
CA ILE A 108 -14.39 -2.29 7.15
C ILE A 108 -14.12 -0.83 7.51
N CYS A 109 -13.16 -0.18 6.82
CA CYS A 109 -12.80 1.22 7.04
C CYS A 109 -12.89 2.00 5.73
N TYR A 110 -13.32 3.24 5.86
CA TYR A 110 -13.42 4.21 4.77
C TYR A 110 -13.61 5.62 5.35
N GLU A 111 -13.08 6.63 4.69
CA GLU A 111 -13.37 8.03 4.97
C GLU A 111 -13.43 8.82 3.66
N ASP A 112 -14.29 9.84 3.59
CA ASP A 112 -14.37 10.77 2.45
C ASP A 112 -13.03 11.50 2.27
N TYR A 113 -12.61 11.72 1.02
CA TYR A 113 -11.32 12.35 0.71
C TYR A 113 -11.07 13.69 1.40
N LYS A 114 -12.14 14.41 1.80
CA LYS A 114 -12.04 15.70 2.49
C LYS A 114 -11.54 15.58 3.92
N ASN A 115 -11.82 14.45 4.55
CA ASN A 115 -11.46 14.16 5.94
C ASN A 115 -10.41 13.05 6.05
N PHE A 116 -10.01 12.49 4.91
CA PHE A 116 -9.07 11.39 4.86
C PHE A 116 -7.69 11.80 5.37
N VAL A 117 -7.12 10.98 6.24
CA VAL A 117 -5.77 11.14 6.78
C VAL A 117 -4.81 10.26 5.99
N PRO A 118 -3.82 10.82 5.27
CA PRO A 118 -2.85 10.05 4.50
C PRO A 118 -2.11 9.01 5.35
N GLY A 119 -1.86 7.84 4.77
CA GLY A 119 -1.26 6.70 5.46
C GLY A 119 -2.26 5.88 6.28
N SER A 120 -3.48 6.36 6.50
CA SER A 120 -4.56 5.58 7.12
C SER A 120 -5.38 4.84 6.06
N CYS A 121 -6.32 4.02 6.50
CA CYS A 121 -7.40 3.50 5.67
C CYS A 121 -8.77 4.07 6.08
N GLY A 122 -8.76 5.26 6.69
CA GLY A 122 -9.95 5.93 7.19
C GLY A 122 -10.44 5.37 8.52
N LYS A 123 -11.69 5.69 8.84
CA LYS A 123 -12.39 5.29 10.07
C LYS A 123 -13.29 4.10 9.83
N ALA A 124 -13.82 3.51 10.90
CA ALA A 124 -14.85 2.48 10.79
C ALA A 124 -15.97 2.95 9.88
N ALA A 125 -16.31 2.13 8.87
CA ALA A 125 -17.39 2.42 7.95
C ALA A 125 -18.75 2.50 8.67
N LEU A 126 -19.75 3.11 8.02
CA LEU A 126 -21.08 3.27 8.60
C LEU A 126 -21.62 1.92 9.12
N HIS A 127 -22.10 1.91 10.36
CA HIS A 127 -22.59 0.74 11.11
C HIS A 127 -21.54 -0.33 11.45
N MET A 128 -20.24 -0.07 11.16
CA MET A 128 -19.14 -0.90 11.60
C MET A 128 -18.55 -0.40 12.92
N MET A 129 -18.03 -1.32 13.69
CA MET A 129 -17.16 -1.07 14.82
C MET A 129 -15.80 -1.68 14.52
N VAL A 130 -14.75 -0.94 14.81
CA VAL A 130 -13.36 -1.38 14.66
C VAL A 130 -12.64 -1.14 15.98
N ARG A 131 -11.83 -2.07 16.40
CA ARG A 131 -10.91 -1.91 17.52
C ARG A 131 -9.57 -2.57 17.22
N ILE A 132 -8.53 -2.09 17.85
CA ILE A 132 -7.21 -2.73 17.83
C ILE A 132 -7.06 -3.52 19.14
N ASP A 133 -6.73 -4.79 19.01
CA ASP A 133 -6.47 -5.66 20.17
C ASP A 133 -5.03 -5.42 20.67
N SER A 134 -4.89 -4.33 21.40
CA SER A 134 -3.62 -3.83 21.92
C SER A 134 -3.83 -3.13 23.25
N PRO A 135 -2.86 -3.21 24.19
CA PRO A 135 -2.89 -2.43 25.41
C PRO A 135 -2.76 -0.91 25.17
N ASP A 136 -2.18 -0.50 24.05
CA ASP A 136 -2.04 0.89 23.61
C ASP A 136 -2.30 0.94 22.09
N PRO A 137 -3.57 1.06 21.67
CA PRO A 137 -3.97 1.01 20.25
C PRO A 137 -3.32 2.09 19.39
N GLU A 138 -2.89 3.19 19.96
CA GLU A 138 -2.28 4.30 19.23
C GLU A 138 -0.80 4.02 18.90
N ASN A 139 -0.04 3.42 19.83
CA ASN A 139 1.40 3.29 19.73
C ASN A 139 1.88 1.85 19.52
N VAL A 140 1.09 0.87 19.97
CA VAL A 140 1.46 -0.55 19.90
C VAL A 140 0.53 -1.27 18.93
N PRO A 141 1.04 -1.76 17.79
CA PRO A 141 0.22 -2.50 16.84
C PRO A 141 -0.41 -3.75 17.47
N GLY A 142 -1.69 -3.95 17.21
CA GLY A 142 -2.45 -5.14 17.58
C GLY A 142 -3.32 -5.62 16.44
N GLU A 143 -4.02 -6.75 16.62
CA GLU A 143 -4.93 -7.25 15.62
C GLU A 143 -6.10 -6.29 15.43
N ILE A 144 -6.44 -6.02 14.17
CA ILE A 144 -7.62 -5.24 13.80
C ILE A 144 -8.84 -6.16 13.92
N LEU A 145 -9.76 -5.82 14.80
CA LEU A 145 -11.02 -6.54 14.99
C LEU A 145 -12.17 -5.70 14.45
N ALA A 146 -13.06 -6.35 13.70
CA ALA A 146 -14.20 -5.70 13.09
C ALA A 146 -15.52 -6.36 13.52
N LYS A 147 -16.56 -5.53 13.74
CA LYS A 147 -17.90 -6.02 14.05
C LYS A 147 -18.94 -5.13 13.39
N GLY A 148 -19.95 -5.74 12.79
CA GLY A 148 -21.03 -5.00 12.13
C GLY A 148 -21.97 -5.90 11.36
N PRO A 149 -23.04 -5.33 10.79
CA PRO A 149 -24.07 -6.11 10.09
C PRO A 149 -23.58 -6.70 8.77
N ASN A 150 -22.45 -6.26 8.23
CA ASN A 150 -21.85 -6.76 7.00
C ASN A 150 -20.81 -7.86 7.23
N VAL A 151 -20.53 -8.22 8.49
CA VAL A 151 -19.71 -9.40 8.81
C VAL A 151 -20.46 -10.67 8.39
N MET A 152 -19.77 -11.58 7.71
CA MET A 152 -20.33 -12.85 7.25
C MET A 152 -20.94 -13.67 8.41
N LEU A 153 -21.88 -14.53 8.10
CA LEU A 153 -22.44 -15.49 9.07
C LEU A 153 -21.44 -16.62 9.41
N GLY A 154 -20.50 -16.90 8.51
CA GLY A 154 -19.48 -17.91 8.66
C GLY A 154 -19.06 -18.54 7.34
N TYR A 155 -18.06 -19.40 7.39
CA TYR A 155 -17.60 -20.18 6.25
C TYR A 155 -18.52 -21.36 5.97
N TYR A 156 -18.93 -21.51 4.71
CA TYR A 156 -19.84 -22.57 4.30
C TYR A 156 -19.27 -23.96 4.62
N LYS A 157 -20.03 -24.75 5.40
CA LYS A 157 -19.65 -26.10 5.86
C LYS A 157 -18.30 -26.18 6.59
N ASN A 158 -17.85 -25.09 7.22
CA ASN A 158 -16.62 -25.06 7.99
C ASN A 158 -16.81 -24.27 9.29
N GLU A 159 -17.46 -24.92 10.26
CA GLU A 159 -17.74 -24.31 11.57
C GLU A 159 -16.47 -24.06 12.37
N GLU A 160 -15.46 -24.90 12.23
CA GLU A 160 -14.18 -24.74 12.93
C GLU A 160 -13.48 -23.46 12.50
N ALA A 161 -13.30 -23.24 11.20
CA ALA A 161 -12.74 -22.00 10.69
C ALA A 161 -13.60 -20.78 11.07
N THR A 162 -14.91 -20.91 11.11
CA THR A 162 -15.83 -19.86 11.54
C THR A 162 -15.56 -19.46 12.99
N LYS A 163 -15.48 -20.43 13.91
CA LYS A 163 -15.21 -20.21 15.34
C LYS A 163 -13.82 -19.62 15.60
N GLN A 164 -12.84 -19.94 14.75
CA GLN A 164 -11.49 -19.36 14.83
C GLN A 164 -11.44 -17.92 14.35
N THR A 165 -12.40 -17.50 13.53
CA THR A 165 -12.39 -16.21 12.83
C THR A 165 -13.40 -15.22 13.41
N ILE A 166 -14.51 -15.69 13.96
CA ILE A 166 -15.54 -14.88 14.63
C ILE A 166 -15.65 -15.34 16.07
N ASP A 167 -15.36 -14.44 17.01
CA ASP A 167 -15.42 -14.75 18.43
C ASP A 167 -16.89 -14.83 18.96
N GLU A 168 -17.03 -15.27 20.22
CA GLU A 168 -18.34 -15.41 20.88
C GLU A 168 -19.10 -14.07 21.00
N ASN A 169 -18.41 -12.95 20.96
CA ASN A 169 -18.96 -11.60 21.01
C ASN A 169 -19.30 -11.05 19.62
N GLY A 170 -19.05 -11.81 18.54
CA GLY A 170 -19.31 -11.45 17.16
C GLY A 170 -18.25 -10.50 16.57
N TRP A 171 -17.04 -10.48 17.11
CA TRP A 171 -15.91 -9.80 16.49
C TRP A 171 -15.24 -10.71 15.48
N TYR A 172 -15.06 -10.17 14.30
CA TYR A 172 -14.28 -10.80 13.21
C TYR A 172 -12.79 -10.47 13.39
N HIS A 173 -11.98 -11.51 13.52
CA HIS A 173 -10.53 -11.48 13.58
C HIS A 173 -9.97 -11.39 12.17
N THR A 174 -9.45 -10.21 11.80
CA THR A 174 -9.03 -9.96 10.41
C THR A 174 -7.70 -10.62 10.05
N GLY A 175 -6.88 -10.93 11.05
CA GLY A 175 -5.49 -11.36 10.87
C GLY A 175 -4.58 -10.23 10.38
N ASP A 176 -5.06 -9.01 10.27
CA ASP A 176 -4.29 -7.82 9.95
C ASP A 176 -3.89 -7.09 11.23
N LEU A 177 -2.68 -6.56 11.29
CA LEU A 177 -2.16 -5.79 12.40
C LEU A 177 -2.20 -4.30 12.07
N GLY A 178 -2.52 -3.48 13.05
CA GLY A 178 -2.60 -2.04 12.87
C GLY A 178 -2.59 -1.26 14.16
N THR A 179 -2.64 0.06 14.01
CA THR A 179 -2.84 1.05 15.08
C THR A 179 -4.05 1.91 14.77
N MET A 180 -4.56 2.64 15.74
CA MET A 180 -5.69 3.55 15.56
C MET A 180 -5.42 4.82 16.37
N ASP A 181 -5.47 5.98 15.72
CA ASP A 181 -5.28 7.26 16.40
C ASP A 181 -6.48 7.67 17.26
N GLY A 182 -6.32 8.77 18.03
CA GLY A 182 -7.37 9.30 18.89
C GLY A 182 -8.63 9.77 18.15
N ASP A 183 -8.55 10.00 16.84
CA ASP A 183 -9.68 10.37 16.00
C ASP A 183 -10.38 9.17 15.35
N GLY A 184 -9.85 7.95 15.54
CA GLY A 184 -10.38 6.69 15.03
C GLY A 184 -9.91 6.32 13.63
N ASN A 185 -8.86 6.97 13.09
CA ASN A 185 -8.25 6.55 11.84
C ASN A 185 -7.40 5.30 12.06
N VAL A 186 -7.56 4.31 11.21
CA VAL A 186 -6.88 3.02 11.28
C VAL A 186 -5.67 3.00 10.34
N PHE A 187 -4.52 2.57 10.85
CA PHE A 187 -3.26 2.45 10.10
C PHE A 187 -2.84 0.99 10.07
N ILE A 188 -2.83 0.39 8.89
CA ILE A 188 -2.43 -1.01 8.70
C ILE A 188 -0.91 -1.11 8.73
N LYS A 189 -0.39 -2.10 9.48
CA LYS A 189 1.05 -2.40 9.62
C LYS A 189 1.48 -3.63 8.82
N GLY A 190 0.61 -4.62 8.69
CA GLY A 190 0.88 -5.85 7.97
C GLY A 190 -0.03 -6.99 8.41
N ARG A 191 0.32 -8.20 7.99
CA ARG A 191 -0.38 -9.43 8.37
C ARG A 191 0.26 -10.10 9.59
N SER A 192 -0.53 -10.56 10.55
CA SER A 192 -0.03 -11.28 11.73
C SER A 192 0.78 -12.52 11.35
N LYS A 193 0.35 -13.24 10.31
CA LYS A 193 1.03 -14.44 9.80
C LYS A 193 2.37 -14.15 9.09
N ASN A 194 2.60 -12.92 8.67
CA ASN A 194 3.82 -12.49 7.97
C ASN A 194 4.80 -11.80 8.92
N MET A 195 4.36 -11.45 10.12
CA MET A 195 5.19 -10.80 11.12
C MET A 195 6.40 -11.68 11.45
N LEU A 196 7.58 -11.08 11.44
CA LEU A 196 8.84 -11.71 11.79
C LEU A 196 9.24 -11.31 13.20
N LEU A 197 9.89 -12.23 13.90
CA LEU A 197 10.42 -11.95 15.24
C LEU A 197 11.92 -11.62 15.12
N GLY A 198 12.28 -10.39 15.46
CA GLY A 198 13.67 -9.97 15.53
C GLY A 198 14.45 -10.66 16.63
N ALA A 199 15.79 -10.68 16.52
CA ALA A 199 16.69 -11.28 17.50
C ALA A 199 16.48 -10.76 18.93
N ASN A 200 16.00 -9.54 19.09
CA ASN A 200 15.70 -8.90 20.37
C ASN A 200 14.25 -9.08 20.83
N GLY A 201 13.47 -9.98 20.19
CA GLY A 201 12.07 -10.20 20.50
C GLY A 201 11.13 -9.08 20.00
N GLN A 202 11.61 -8.19 19.13
CA GLN A 202 10.79 -7.13 18.54
C GLN A 202 10.05 -7.63 17.30
N ASN A 203 8.82 -7.18 17.17
CA ASN A 203 8.00 -7.47 15.98
C ASN A 203 8.52 -6.67 14.79
N ILE A 204 8.74 -7.37 13.68
CA ILE A 204 9.14 -6.79 12.39
C ILE A 204 8.01 -7.04 11.41
N TYR A 205 7.57 -5.98 10.74
CA TYR A 205 6.53 -6.00 9.74
C TYR A 205 7.17 -5.94 8.35
N PRO A 206 7.29 -7.07 7.62
CA PRO A 206 7.96 -7.10 6.32
C PRO A 206 7.35 -6.12 5.33
N GLU A 207 6.04 -5.97 5.36
CA GLU A 207 5.28 -5.09 4.46
C GLU A 207 5.71 -3.62 4.58
N GLU A 208 6.03 -3.14 5.79
CA GLU A 208 6.53 -1.77 5.99
C GLU A 208 7.93 -1.56 5.38
N ILE A 209 8.77 -2.60 5.41
CA ILE A 209 10.11 -2.56 4.82
C ILE A 209 10.00 -2.58 3.29
N GLU A 210 9.15 -3.47 2.77
CA GLU A 210 8.90 -3.64 1.34
C GLU A 210 8.28 -2.41 0.70
N ASP A 211 7.36 -1.74 1.37
CA ASP A 211 6.77 -0.49 0.86
C ASP A 211 7.84 0.58 0.64
N LYS A 212 8.76 0.74 1.60
CA LYS A 212 9.90 1.65 1.46
C LYS A 212 10.85 1.21 0.35
N LEU A 213 11.17 -0.08 0.29
CA LEU A 213 12.07 -0.64 -0.72
C LEU A 213 11.48 -0.49 -2.13
N ASN A 214 10.17 -0.74 -2.28
CA ASN A 214 9.46 -0.59 -3.56
C ASN A 214 9.37 0.88 -4.04
N SER A 215 9.73 1.84 -3.19
CA SER A 215 9.83 3.27 -3.56
C SER A 215 11.22 3.66 -4.08
N LEU A 216 12.22 2.76 -3.95
CA LEU A 216 13.59 3.02 -4.39
C LEU A 216 13.79 2.70 -5.88
N ALA A 217 14.90 3.22 -6.42
CA ALA A 217 15.20 3.14 -7.85
C ALA A 217 15.24 1.69 -8.36
N LEU A 218 14.63 1.45 -9.51
CA LEU A 218 14.65 0.16 -10.22
C LEU A 218 14.08 -1.03 -9.42
N VAL A 219 13.27 -0.80 -8.40
CA VAL A 219 12.57 -1.85 -7.66
C VAL A 219 11.13 -1.93 -8.17
N ALA A 220 10.78 -3.04 -8.84
CA ALA A 220 9.42 -3.30 -9.27
C ALA A 220 8.59 -3.92 -8.14
N GLU A 221 9.15 -4.92 -7.47
CA GLU A 221 8.50 -5.65 -6.36
C GLU A 221 9.56 -6.22 -5.42
N SER A 222 9.19 -6.39 -4.15
CA SER A 222 10.09 -7.02 -3.17
C SER A 222 9.35 -7.91 -2.18
N VAL A 223 10.07 -8.87 -1.61
CA VAL A 223 9.64 -9.72 -0.50
C VAL A 223 10.76 -9.79 0.53
N VAL A 224 10.47 -9.40 1.76
CA VAL A 224 11.41 -9.52 2.86
C VAL A 224 11.19 -10.83 3.59
N VAL A 225 12.27 -11.62 3.70
CA VAL A 225 12.31 -12.93 4.34
C VAL A 225 13.36 -12.95 5.43
N GLN A 226 13.26 -13.91 6.36
CA GLN A 226 14.20 -14.05 7.46
C GLN A 226 15.01 -15.33 7.31
N LYS A 227 16.35 -15.23 7.52
CA LYS A 227 17.26 -16.37 7.63
C LYS A 227 18.05 -16.25 8.94
N GLY A 228 17.70 -17.07 9.92
CA GLY A 228 18.21 -16.90 11.28
C GLY A 228 17.84 -15.52 11.81
N ASP A 229 18.82 -14.75 12.26
CA ASP A 229 18.61 -13.38 12.78
C ASP A 229 18.74 -12.29 11.71
N LYS A 230 18.90 -12.66 10.44
CA LYS A 230 19.10 -11.71 9.35
C LYS A 230 17.85 -11.56 8.47
N LEU A 231 17.54 -10.33 8.11
CA LEU A 231 16.55 -10.04 7.09
C LEU A 231 17.22 -9.95 5.72
N ILE A 232 16.61 -10.59 4.73
CA ILE A 232 17.03 -10.58 3.34
C ILE A 232 15.86 -10.08 2.51
N ALA A 233 16.10 -9.13 1.62
CA ALA A 233 15.09 -8.69 0.66
C ALA A 233 15.34 -9.39 -0.68
N LEU A 234 14.34 -10.11 -1.16
CA LEU A 234 14.28 -10.59 -2.53
C LEU A 234 13.64 -9.47 -3.37
N VAL A 235 14.30 -9.05 -4.43
CA VAL A 235 13.85 -7.92 -5.25
C VAL A 235 13.73 -8.36 -6.70
N HIS A 236 12.57 -8.17 -7.27
CA HIS A 236 12.40 -8.19 -8.73
C HIS A 236 12.60 -6.78 -9.26
N PRO A 237 13.65 -6.55 -10.10
CA PRO A 237 13.94 -5.21 -10.63
C PRO A 237 12.94 -4.78 -11.71
N ASP A 238 12.81 -3.48 -11.92
CA ASP A 238 12.16 -2.94 -13.12
C ASP A 238 13.12 -3.02 -14.31
N TYR A 239 13.13 -4.18 -14.97
CA TYR A 239 13.98 -4.44 -16.13
C TYR A 239 13.67 -3.52 -17.31
N ASP A 240 12.42 -3.06 -17.49
CA ASP A 240 12.05 -2.12 -18.54
C ASP A 240 12.75 -0.77 -18.33
N GLU A 241 12.77 -0.30 -17.09
CA GLU A 241 13.46 0.95 -16.73
C GLU A 241 14.98 0.77 -16.80
N ALA A 242 15.52 -0.34 -16.29
CA ALA A 242 16.94 -0.66 -16.37
C ALA A 242 17.45 -0.71 -17.82
N GLN A 243 16.69 -1.30 -18.73
CA GLN A 243 17.00 -1.32 -20.17
C GLN A 243 16.96 0.08 -20.78
N THR A 244 16.01 0.90 -20.38
CA THR A 244 15.91 2.31 -20.85
C THR A 244 17.14 3.12 -20.43
N LEU A 245 17.69 2.81 -19.26
CA LEU A 245 18.90 3.45 -18.71
C LEU A 245 20.20 2.79 -19.22
N ASN A 246 20.13 1.75 -20.05
CA ASN A 246 21.24 0.95 -20.56
C ASN A 246 22.13 0.36 -19.45
N LEU A 247 21.54 -0.08 -18.34
CA LEU A 247 22.26 -0.69 -17.23
C LEU A 247 22.48 -2.19 -17.46
N GLY A 248 23.71 -2.63 -17.24
CA GLY A 248 24.08 -4.05 -17.23
C GLY A 248 23.81 -4.71 -15.87
N THR A 249 24.05 -6.01 -15.80
CA THR A 249 23.78 -6.81 -14.59
C THR A 249 24.59 -6.33 -13.38
N ASN A 250 25.84 -5.95 -13.58
CA ASN A 250 26.71 -5.47 -12.50
C ASN A 250 26.24 -4.11 -11.98
N GLU A 251 25.89 -3.18 -12.87
CA GLU A 251 25.40 -1.86 -12.52
C GLU A 251 24.06 -1.95 -11.79
N LEU A 252 23.20 -2.90 -12.19
CA LEU A 252 21.95 -3.16 -11.49
C LEU A 252 22.20 -3.68 -10.06
N ALA A 253 23.19 -4.56 -9.88
CA ALA A 253 23.59 -5.02 -8.55
C ALA A 253 24.13 -3.88 -7.67
N ASP A 254 24.88 -2.95 -8.24
CA ASP A 254 25.39 -1.77 -7.54
C ASP A 254 24.22 -0.85 -7.10
N VAL A 255 23.21 -0.68 -7.94
CA VAL A 255 21.99 0.07 -7.58
C VAL A 255 21.24 -0.62 -6.44
N MET A 256 21.11 -1.95 -6.47
CA MET A 256 20.46 -2.70 -5.39
C MET A 256 21.21 -2.56 -4.06
N GLU A 257 22.54 -2.54 -4.08
CA GLU A 257 23.34 -2.30 -2.87
C GLU A 257 23.17 -0.86 -2.34
N GLN A 258 23.10 0.13 -3.22
CA GLN A 258 22.77 1.51 -2.83
C GLN A 258 21.37 1.59 -2.22
N ASN A 259 20.38 0.94 -2.83
CA ASN A 259 19.02 0.85 -2.30
C ASN A 259 19.01 0.20 -0.89
N ARG A 260 19.79 -0.85 -0.66
CA ARG A 260 19.91 -1.46 0.66
C ARG A 260 20.45 -0.47 1.71
N GLN A 261 21.47 0.29 1.36
CA GLN A 261 22.05 1.29 2.24
C GLN A 261 21.04 2.40 2.55
N GLU A 262 20.36 2.92 1.53
CA GLU A 262 19.33 3.95 1.67
C GLU A 262 18.16 3.46 2.51
N LEU A 263 17.61 2.27 2.20
CA LEU A 263 16.55 1.63 2.98
C LEU A 263 16.92 1.55 4.47
N ASN A 264 18.13 1.11 4.76
CA ASN A 264 18.63 0.95 6.12
C ASN A 264 18.77 2.28 6.90
N THR A 265 18.68 3.43 6.23
CA THR A 265 18.57 4.75 6.89
C THR A 265 17.14 5.11 7.24
N MET A 266 16.16 4.51 6.54
CA MET A 266 14.72 4.81 6.66
C MET A 266 13.99 3.92 7.67
N ILE A 267 14.62 2.81 8.08
CA ILE A 267 14.02 1.79 8.95
C ILE A 267 14.74 1.68 10.29
N PRO A 268 14.06 1.22 11.35
CA PRO A 268 14.68 1.03 12.67
C PRO A 268 15.88 0.07 12.63
N ALA A 269 16.80 0.24 13.56
CA ALA A 269 18.04 -0.53 13.61
C ALA A 269 17.82 -2.06 13.70
N TYR A 270 16.73 -2.48 14.39
CA TYR A 270 16.40 -3.90 14.58
C TYR A 270 15.78 -4.55 13.33
N SER A 271 15.33 -3.77 12.37
CA SER A 271 14.70 -4.25 11.12
C SER A 271 15.59 -4.09 9.89
N LYS A 272 16.89 -3.79 10.08
CA LYS A 272 17.82 -3.57 8.97
C LYS A 272 17.97 -4.82 8.08
N VAL A 273 17.92 -4.57 6.77
CA VAL A 273 18.12 -5.59 5.74
C VAL A 273 19.61 -5.82 5.54
N SER A 274 20.02 -7.08 5.70
CA SER A 274 21.43 -7.50 5.59
C SER A 274 21.90 -7.58 4.15
N GLU A 275 21.00 -7.98 3.25
CA GLU A 275 21.31 -8.30 1.86
C GLU A 275 20.08 -8.06 0.99
N ILE A 276 20.27 -7.54 -0.22
CA ILE A 276 19.28 -7.60 -1.30
C ILE A 276 19.73 -8.67 -2.29
N ARG A 277 18.83 -9.58 -2.64
CA ARG A 277 19.01 -10.59 -3.68
C ARG A 277 18.09 -10.30 -4.84
N ILE A 278 18.66 -10.24 -6.04
CA ILE A 278 17.88 -10.09 -7.26
C ILE A 278 17.13 -11.41 -7.53
N HIS A 279 15.82 -11.30 -7.70
CA HIS A 279 14.94 -12.36 -8.14
C HIS A 279 14.57 -12.08 -9.61
N GLU A 280 15.07 -12.94 -10.51
CA GLU A 280 15.00 -12.68 -11.96
C GLU A 280 13.56 -12.70 -12.48
N ASP A 281 12.74 -13.63 -11.99
CA ASP A 281 11.36 -13.80 -12.41
C ASP A 281 10.41 -12.87 -11.60
N GLU A 282 9.25 -12.56 -12.17
CA GLU A 282 8.18 -11.92 -11.38
C GLU A 282 7.70 -12.86 -10.25
N PHE A 283 7.38 -12.28 -9.10
CA PHE A 283 6.81 -13.06 -8.00
C PHE A 283 5.43 -13.62 -8.38
N GLU A 284 5.19 -14.87 -7.98
CA GLU A 284 3.85 -15.45 -8.12
C GLU A 284 2.82 -14.71 -7.28
N LYS A 285 1.68 -14.41 -7.90
CA LYS A 285 0.62 -13.61 -7.28
C LYS A 285 -0.69 -14.39 -7.14
N THR A 286 -1.44 -14.00 -6.16
CA THR A 286 -2.85 -14.39 -6.03
C THR A 286 -3.69 -13.70 -7.11
N PRO A 287 -4.96 -14.13 -7.34
CA PRO A 287 -5.88 -13.40 -8.22
C PRO A 287 -6.06 -11.92 -7.85
N LYS A 288 -5.89 -11.55 -6.56
CA LYS A 288 -5.90 -10.18 -6.06
C LYS A 288 -4.59 -9.42 -6.29
N LYS A 289 -3.63 -9.99 -7.03
CA LYS A 289 -2.30 -9.41 -7.32
C LYS A 289 -1.38 -9.25 -6.10
N SER A 290 -1.67 -9.91 -4.98
CA SER A 290 -0.77 -9.98 -3.83
C SER A 290 0.23 -11.11 -4.01
N ILE A 291 1.49 -10.89 -3.64
CA ILE A 291 2.56 -11.90 -3.75
C ILE A 291 2.26 -13.08 -2.80
N LYS A 292 2.44 -14.30 -3.31
CA LYS A 292 2.32 -15.54 -2.54
C LYS A 292 3.59 -15.76 -1.70
N ARG A 293 3.74 -15.04 -0.60
CA ARG A 293 4.94 -15.04 0.25
C ARG A 293 5.42 -16.42 0.68
N PHE A 294 4.50 -17.34 0.92
CA PHE A 294 4.81 -18.70 1.38
C PHE A 294 5.67 -19.52 0.39
N LEU A 295 5.79 -19.05 -0.86
CA LEU A 295 6.65 -19.67 -1.88
C LEU A 295 8.11 -19.21 -1.78
N TYR A 296 8.39 -18.15 -1.02
CA TYR A 296 9.72 -17.52 -0.99
C TYR A 296 10.34 -17.66 0.39
N THR A 297 11.53 -18.23 0.41
CA THR A 297 12.35 -18.42 1.59
C THR A 297 13.73 -17.81 1.36
N ALA A 298 14.50 -17.66 2.43
CA ALA A 298 15.85 -17.11 2.35
C ALA A 298 16.92 -18.18 2.05
N GLU A 299 16.53 -19.34 1.48
CA GLU A 299 17.47 -20.41 1.11
C GLU A 299 18.48 -20.01 0.05
#